data_2edcf51402739096412c7d87e63e832f
#
_entry.id   2edcf51402739096412c7d87e63e832f
#
_cell.length_a   1.000
_cell.length_b   1.000
_cell.length_c   1.000
_cell.angle_alpha   90.00
_cell.angle_beta   90.00
_cell.angle_gamma   90.00
#
_symmetry.space_group_name_H-M   'P 1'
#
loop_
_entity.id
_entity.type
_entity.pdbx_description
1 polymer ?
#
loop_
_entity_poly.entity_id
_entity_poly.type
_entity_poly.pdbx_seq_one_letter_code
_entity_poly.pdbx_strand_id
1 'polypeptide(L)'
;MAGPAPGPFPGPFPGPGPYRATKLWNEVTRRFRAGMPLRRHRQRLRSHGRCFTAAEAADWLHAALRSDGGFGPDVTRQQAVQLLRKFLKNHVIEDIKGRWGAEDLQDNGALYRFPPTSPVKPLPSPPRENLENFSGDKGKLFKLPSSSKKGLKKQEFLQSVENIARPKADVTEDKKEGTAQRREISQEYVQETWRNIIQIHLQTILGLPSLEEVLQPAQIIPEFVMYNMSNTSKHGVVILQDKAEDLPHWVLSAMKCLAYWPRNNDMSQATYSGFERDVFRTVADYFLSLPEPLLTFEYYELFVNILDLLQPHLERIAVEALQICCLLLPPPRRRKLQLLLRMVARISGNVDMPRLHDAMGNRSLLIQTFSRCVLRCAEEEDLDELLSTRLLSFLMDHQQEILQVPVYLQVAVQDHLKYMEKAQCKQEKEEICAILPTYSYCKQITPQEFEEQKVSTSQAAVAELLENIIKDKNLSVKDKKKKLKQFQKEYPHIYGSRFPRTESEAQLLENKPTLKQPMLSLRKPKFRSLRY
;
A
#
# COMPACT_ATOMS: atom_id res chain seq x y z
N MET A 1 -22.38 15.02 -34.62
CA MET A 1 -21.17 14.18 -34.73
C MET A 1 -20.48 14.19 -33.36
N ALA A 2 -20.48 13.08 -32.66
CA ALA A 2 -19.71 12.92 -31.43
C ALA A 2 -18.23 13.02 -31.80
N GLY A 3 -17.50 13.91 -31.14
CA GLY A 3 -16.05 13.98 -31.30
C GLY A 3 -15.38 12.68 -30.82
N PRO A 4 -14.15 12.39 -31.25
CA PRO A 4 -13.47 11.20 -30.78
C PRO A 4 -13.40 11.22 -29.26
N ALA A 5 -13.65 10.06 -28.63
CA ALA A 5 -13.49 9.89 -27.19
C ALA A 5 -12.10 10.37 -26.77
N PRO A 6 -11.98 11.08 -25.63
CA PRO A 6 -10.67 11.47 -25.14
C PRO A 6 -9.82 10.22 -24.99
N GLY A 7 -8.67 10.20 -25.66
CA GLY A 7 -7.69 9.13 -25.50
C GLY A 7 -7.16 9.10 -24.07
N PRO A 8 -6.55 7.99 -23.64
CA PRO A 8 -5.92 7.91 -22.33
C PRO A 8 -4.91 9.06 -22.18
N PHE A 9 -4.76 9.55 -20.96
CA PHE A 9 -3.80 10.59 -20.66
C PHE A 9 -2.40 10.19 -21.16
N PRO A 10 -1.69 11.03 -21.93
CA PRO A 10 -0.38 10.68 -22.44
C PRO A 10 0.66 10.66 -21.31
N GLY A 11 1.31 9.51 -21.13
CA GLY A 11 2.40 9.32 -20.18
C GLY A 11 1.98 8.94 -18.76
N PRO A 12 2.90 8.37 -17.97
CA PRO A 12 2.65 7.98 -16.58
C PRO A 12 2.47 9.20 -15.68
N PHE A 13 1.72 9.04 -14.59
CA PHE A 13 1.69 10.03 -13.51
C PHE A 13 3.05 10.13 -12.81
N PRO A 14 3.30 11.25 -12.08
CA PRO A 14 4.51 11.37 -11.26
C PRO A 14 4.64 10.15 -10.34
N GLY A 15 5.83 9.60 -10.19
CA GLY A 15 6.10 8.46 -9.32
C GLY A 15 5.86 8.75 -7.82
N PRO A 16 5.95 7.73 -6.95
CA PRO A 16 5.79 7.90 -5.52
C PRO A 16 6.82 8.88 -4.93
N GLY A 17 6.50 9.48 -3.79
CA GLY A 17 7.36 10.45 -3.10
C GLY A 17 6.57 11.56 -2.40
N PRO A 18 7.26 12.55 -1.81
CA PRO A 18 6.63 13.62 -1.03
C PRO A 18 5.73 14.50 -1.89
N TYR A 19 4.73 15.12 -1.25
CA TYR A 19 3.74 16.01 -1.89
C TYR A 19 2.99 15.36 -3.05
N ARG A 20 2.66 14.09 -2.88
CA ARG A 20 2.03 13.29 -3.94
C ARG A 20 0.71 13.86 -4.41
N ALA A 21 -0.17 14.28 -3.49
CA ALA A 21 -1.46 14.88 -3.82
C ALA A 21 -1.31 16.15 -4.67
N THR A 22 -0.35 17.01 -4.32
CA THR A 22 -0.05 18.24 -5.08
C THR A 22 0.52 17.94 -6.47
N LYS A 23 1.41 16.94 -6.58
CA LYS A 23 1.95 16.49 -7.87
C LYS A 23 0.83 15.94 -8.77
N LEU A 24 -0.10 15.17 -8.22
CA LEU A 24 -1.28 14.65 -8.93
C LEU A 24 -2.18 15.79 -9.40
N TRP A 25 -2.49 16.76 -8.54
CA TRP A 25 -3.26 17.95 -8.91
C TRP A 25 -2.63 18.70 -10.08
N ASN A 26 -1.34 18.96 -10.00
CA ASN A 26 -0.61 19.68 -11.05
C ASN A 26 -0.65 18.92 -12.38
N GLU A 27 -0.55 17.59 -12.32
CA GLU A 27 -0.58 16.76 -13.52
C GLU A 27 -1.99 16.69 -14.14
N VAL A 28 -3.03 16.49 -13.33
CA VAL A 28 -4.41 16.53 -13.81
C VAL A 28 -4.74 17.89 -14.43
N THR A 29 -4.29 18.97 -13.80
CA THR A 29 -4.44 20.33 -14.33
C THR A 29 -3.76 20.50 -15.69
N ARG A 30 -2.51 20.05 -15.85
CA ARG A 30 -1.78 20.12 -17.12
C ARG A 30 -2.49 19.32 -18.21
N ARG A 31 -2.87 18.08 -17.91
CA ARG A 31 -3.55 17.18 -18.87
C ARG A 31 -4.90 17.72 -19.29
N PHE A 32 -5.68 18.26 -18.35
CA PHE A 32 -6.95 18.91 -18.67
C PHE A 32 -6.78 20.09 -19.61
N ARG A 33 -5.81 20.96 -19.34
CA ARG A 33 -5.52 22.13 -20.20
C ARG A 33 -5.00 21.74 -21.59
N ALA A 34 -4.22 20.67 -21.67
CA ALA A 34 -3.66 20.20 -22.94
C ALA A 34 -4.67 19.41 -23.79
N GLY A 35 -5.54 18.62 -23.13
CA GLY A 35 -6.41 17.66 -23.80
C GLY A 35 -7.85 18.13 -24.04
N MET A 36 -8.35 19.12 -23.28
CA MET A 36 -9.72 19.59 -23.42
C MET A 36 -9.93 20.31 -24.77
N PRO A 37 -10.86 19.84 -25.62
CA PRO A 37 -11.13 20.47 -26.90
C PRO A 37 -11.74 21.87 -26.72
N LEU A 38 -11.10 22.87 -27.31
CA LEU A 38 -11.57 24.25 -27.31
C LEU A 38 -12.35 24.54 -28.59
N ARG A 39 -13.61 24.93 -28.44
CA ARG A 39 -14.51 25.18 -29.56
C ARG A 39 -15.01 26.62 -29.57
N ARG A 40 -15.74 26.97 -30.63
CA ARG A 40 -16.46 28.23 -30.75
C ARG A 40 -17.93 27.98 -30.38
N HIS A 41 -18.39 28.62 -29.29
CA HIS A 41 -19.77 28.53 -28.83
C HIS A 41 -20.52 29.84 -29.05
N ARG A 42 -21.82 29.75 -29.30
CA ARG A 42 -22.68 30.92 -29.45
C ARG A 42 -23.62 30.99 -28.25
N GLN A 43 -23.58 32.11 -27.53
CA GLN A 43 -24.47 32.38 -26.41
C GLN A 43 -25.04 33.78 -26.52
N ARG A 44 -26.38 33.90 -26.45
CA ARG A 44 -27.10 35.18 -26.50
C ARG A 44 -26.59 36.11 -27.62
N LEU A 45 -26.65 35.73 -28.88
CA LEU A 45 -26.23 36.52 -30.03
C LEU A 45 -24.71 36.85 -30.14
N ARG A 46 -23.89 36.46 -29.15
CA ARG A 46 -22.45 36.63 -29.18
C ARG A 46 -21.75 35.28 -29.40
N SER A 47 -20.68 35.31 -30.13
CA SER A 47 -19.87 34.14 -30.39
C SER A 47 -18.57 34.23 -29.57
N HIS A 48 -18.32 33.18 -28.78
CA HIS A 48 -17.15 33.05 -27.92
C HIS A 48 -16.25 31.94 -28.49
N GLY A 49 -15.00 32.30 -28.80
CA GLY A 49 -14.01 31.35 -29.30
C GLY A 49 -13.13 30.80 -28.18
N ARG A 50 -12.53 29.62 -28.39
CA ARG A 50 -11.60 28.98 -27.47
C ARG A 50 -12.20 28.76 -26.07
N CYS A 51 -13.42 28.28 -26.00
CA CYS A 51 -14.14 27.98 -24.78
C CYS A 51 -14.81 26.60 -24.86
N PHE A 52 -15.35 26.15 -23.77
CA PHE A 52 -16.07 24.90 -23.61
C PHE A 52 -17.23 25.10 -22.63
N THR A 53 -18.23 24.21 -22.66
CA THR A 53 -19.31 24.20 -21.67
C THR A 53 -18.91 23.42 -20.44
N ALA A 54 -19.55 23.71 -19.28
CA ALA A 54 -19.35 22.91 -18.06
C ALA A 54 -19.66 21.42 -18.31
N ALA A 55 -20.71 21.12 -19.08
CA ALA A 55 -21.08 19.74 -19.41
C ALA A 55 -20.02 19.04 -20.26
N GLU A 56 -19.48 19.69 -21.30
CA GLU A 56 -18.37 19.13 -22.11
C GLU A 56 -17.11 18.87 -21.27
N ALA A 57 -16.81 19.79 -20.35
CA ALA A 57 -15.67 19.62 -19.44
C ALA A 57 -15.89 18.47 -18.45
N ALA A 58 -17.11 18.32 -17.92
CA ALA A 58 -17.46 17.21 -17.04
C ALA A 58 -17.39 15.86 -17.77
N ASP A 59 -17.88 15.79 -19.01
CA ASP A 59 -17.79 14.59 -19.86
C ASP A 59 -16.33 14.20 -20.11
N TRP A 60 -15.51 15.17 -20.49
CA TRP A 60 -14.10 14.95 -20.80
C TRP A 60 -13.33 14.50 -19.56
N LEU A 61 -13.48 15.21 -18.41
CA LEU A 61 -12.81 14.85 -17.15
C LEU A 61 -13.25 13.49 -16.65
N HIS A 62 -14.55 13.20 -16.68
CA HIS A 62 -15.10 11.92 -16.27
C HIS A 62 -14.49 10.76 -17.08
N ALA A 63 -14.47 10.91 -18.42
CA ALA A 63 -13.86 9.90 -19.29
C ALA A 63 -12.34 9.76 -19.05
N ALA A 64 -11.63 10.88 -18.90
CA ALA A 64 -10.20 10.91 -18.68
C ALA A 64 -9.80 10.28 -17.34
N LEU A 65 -10.47 10.64 -16.24
CA LEU A 65 -10.19 10.09 -14.90
C LEU A 65 -10.50 8.60 -14.82
N ARG A 66 -11.57 8.13 -15.48
CA ARG A 66 -11.92 6.69 -15.50
C ARG A 66 -10.98 5.84 -16.32
N SER A 67 -10.41 6.40 -17.37
CA SER A 67 -9.42 5.69 -18.20
C SER A 67 -8.04 5.62 -17.54
N ASP A 68 -7.85 6.38 -16.47
CA ASP A 68 -6.58 6.45 -15.74
C ASP A 68 -6.52 5.44 -14.59
N GLY A 69 -5.43 4.68 -14.54
CA GLY A 69 -5.23 3.66 -13.50
C GLY A 69 -5.12 4.24 -12.08
N GLY A 70 -4.73 5.52 -11.95
CA GLY A 70 -4.53 6.17 -10.65
C GLY A 70 -5.84 6.51 -9.93
N PHE A 71 -6.91 6.87 -10.67
CA PHE A 71 -8.22 7.22 -10.07
C PHE A 71 -9.24 6.08 -10.15
N GLY A 72 -9.11 5.19 -11.12
CA GLY A 72 -9.90 3.98 -11.27
C GLY A 72 -11.28 4.16 -11.93
N PRO A 73 -11.96 3.03 -12.22
CA PRO A 73 -13.19 3.01 -12.99
C PRO A 73 -14.42 3.54 -12.23
N ASP A 74 -14.34 3.65 -10.91
CA ASP A 74 -15.47 4.02 -10.04
C ASP A 74 -15.70 5.53 -9.96
N VAL A 75 -14.88 6.35 -10.62
CA VAL A 75 -15.08 7.81 -10.68
C VAL A 75 -16.42 8.13 -11.28
N THR A 76 -17.23 8.92 -10.56
CA THR A 76 -18.55 9.35 -10.98
C THR A 76 -18.48 10.68 -11.71
N ARG A 77 -19.50 10.94 -12.57
CA ARG A 77 -19.64 12.26 -13.22
C ARG A 77 -19.76 13.39 -12.19
N GLN A 78 -20.43 13.15 -11.08
CA GLN A 78 -20.56 14.14 -10.00
C GLN A 78 -19.22 14.55 -9.43
N GLN A 79 -18.30 13.61 -9.23
CA GLN A 79 -16.93 13.90 -8.79
C GLN A 79 -16.14 14.70 -9.83
N ALA A 80 -16.33 14.44 -11.12
CA ALA A 80 -15.75 15.26 -12.17
C ALA A 80 -16.27 16.70 -12.13
N VAL A 81 -17.57 16.90 -11.86
CA VAL A 81 -18.16 18.25 -11.66
C VAL A 81 -17.61 18.91 -10.41
N GLN A 82 -17.42 18.19 -9.32
CA GLN A 82 -16.80 18.75 -8.11
C GLN A 82 -15.35 19.15 -8.36
N LEU A 83 -14.58 18.35 -9.10
CA LEU A 83 -13.24 18.73 -9.53
C LEU A 83 -13.24 19.99 -10.38
N LEU A 84 -14.22 20.16 -11.27
CA LEU A 84 -14.37 21.40 -12.03
C LEU A 84 -14.68 22.61 -11.14
N ARG A 85 -15.44 22.44 -10.06
CA ARG A 85 -15.65 23.49 -9.06
C ARG A 85 -14.33 23.89 -8.39
N LYS A 86 -13.51 22.91 -8.01
CA LYS A 86 -12.16 23.17 -7.49
C LYS A 86 -11.26 23.85 -8.53
N PHE A 87 -11.38 23.49 -9.81
CA PHE A 87 -10.68 24.16 -10.89
C PHE A 87 -11.11 25.62 -11.04
N LEU A 88 -12.39 25.93 -10.90
CA LEU A 88 -12.91 27.30 -10.92
C LEU A 88 -12.43 28.09 -9.69
N LYS A 89 -12.45 27.49 -8.51
CA LYS A 89 -11.95 28.08 -7.26
C LYS A 89 -10.47 28.44 -7.35
N ASN A 90 -9.65 27.53 -7.87
CA ASN A 90 -8.19 27.66 -7.96
C ASN A 90 -7.70 28.33 -9.27
N HIS A 91 -8.59 28.98 -10.01
CA HIS A 91 -8.28 29.68 -11.27
C HIS A 91 -7.60 28.79 -12.34
N VAL A 92 -7.91 27.50 -12.34
CA VAL A 92 -7.53 26.60 -13.46
C VAL A 92 -8.38 26.91 -14.68
N ILE A 93 -9.64 27.27 -14.45
CA ILE A 93 -10.61 27.76 -15.42
C ILE A 93 -11.26 29.06 -14.91
N GLU A 94 -11.81 29.81 -15.83
CA GLU A 94 -12.61 31.00 -15.55
C GLU A 94 -13.87 31.03 -16.44
N ASP A 95 -14.93 31.74 -16.03
CA ASP A 95 -16.06 31.93 -16.93
C ASP A 95 -15.68 32.85 -18.12
N ILE A 96 -16.55 32.97 -19.11
CA ILE A 96 -16.30 33.82 -20.30
C ILE A 96 -16.15 35.32 -19.96
N LYS A 97 -16.52 35.73 -18.74
CA LYS A 97 -16.36 37.11 -18.25
C LYS A 97 -15.08 37.27 -17.40
N GLY A 98 -14.28 36.20 -17.24
CA GLY A 98 -13.05 36.21 -16.45
C GLY A 98 -13.29 36.06 -14.94
N ARG A 99 -14.44 35.56 -14.50
CA ARG A 99 -14.73 35.37 -13.07
C ARG A 99 -14.30 33.96 -12.62
N TRP A 100 -13.73 33.88 -11.45
CA TRP A 100 -13.25 32.67 -10.78
C TRP A 100 -13.28 32.85 -9.26
N GLY A 101 -12.88 31.85 -8.49
CA GLY A 101 -12.77 31.90 -7.02
C GLY A 101 -14.00 31.35 -6.28
N ALA A 102 -15.08 31.04 -6.97
CA ALA A 102 -16.28 30.43 -6.39
C ALA A 102 -16.36 28.93 -6.74
N GLU A 103 -17.09 28.16 -5.93
CA GLU A 103 -17.38 26.72 -6.18
C GLU A 103 -18.84 26.54 -6.68
N ASP A 104 -19.35 27.45 -7.49
CA ASP A 104 -20.75 27.50 -7.95
C ASP A 104 -20.99 26.90 -9.35
N LEU A 105 -19.99 26.27 -9.94
CA LEU A 105 -20.10 25.61 -11.24
C LEU A 105 -21.16 24.48 -11.19
N GLN A 106 -22.07 24.50 -12.16
CA GLN A 106 -23.11 23.49 -12.35
C GLN A 106 -22.88 22.73 -13.66
N ASP A 107 -23.32 21.48 -13.71
CA ASP A 107 -23.28 20.63 -14.91
C ASP A 107 -24.33 21.11 -15.92
N ASN A 108 -23.99 22.14 -16.69
CA ASN A 108 -24.89 22.79 -17.64
C ASN A 108 -24.15 23.38 -18.86
N GLY A 109 -24.84 24.16 -19.67
CA GLY A 109 -24.29 24.84 -20.86
C GLY A 109 -23.53 26.15 -20.56
N ALA A 110 -23.21 26.48 -19.32
CA ALA A 110 -22.39 27.65 -18.99
C ALA A 110 -21.00 27.53 -19.60
N LEU A 111 -20.50 28.65 -20.13
CA LEU A 111 -19.24 28.68 -20.87
C LEU A 111 -18.08 29.08 -19.98
N TYR A 112 -16.99 28.32 -20.12
CA TYR A 112 -15.72 28.51 -19.42
C TYR A 112 -14.56 28.52 -20.41
N ARG A 113 -13.44 29.06 -19.98
CA ARG A 113 -12.19 29.08 -20.74
C ARG A 113 -10.98 28.91 -19.81
N PHE A 114 -9.84 28.61 -20.38
CA PHE A 114 -8.60 28.60 -19.62
C PHE A 114 -8.02 30.02 -19.52
N PRO A 115 -7.56 30.45 -18.32
CA PRO A 115 -6.79 31.69 -18.19
C PRO A 115 -5.44 31.58 -18.92
N PRO A 116 -4.82 32.71 -19.28
CA PRO A 116 -3.53 32.71 -20.00
C PRO A 116 -2.38 32.12 -19.14
N THR A 117 -2.46 32.27 -17.84
CA THR A 117 -1.50 31.69 -16.88
C THR A 117 -1.93 30.32 -16.45
N SER A 118 -0.96 29.41 -16.23
CA SER A 118 -1.25 28.07 -15.68
C SER A 118 -1.07 28.09 -14.17
N PRO A 119 -2.12 27.87 -13.40
CA PRO A 119 -2.03 27.81 -11.93
C PRO A 119 -1.58 26.41 -11.49
N VAL A 120 -0.28 26.19 -11.52
CA VAL A 120 0.34 25.00 -10.93
C VAL A 120 0.64 25.33 -9.47
N LYS A 121 0.23 24.49 -8.54
CA LYS A 121 0.57 24.66 -7.13
C LYS A 121 2.08 24.52 -6.94
N PRO A 122 2.73 25.47 -6.22
CA PRO A 122 4.15 25.34 -5.93
C PRO A 122 4.40 24.13 -5.02
N LEU A 123 5.45 23.38 -5.34
CA LEU A 123 5.96 22.36 -4.43
C LEU A 123 6.91 23.04 -3.45
N PRO A 124 6.86 22.70 -2.16
CA PRO A 124 7.86 23.15 -1.20
C PRO A 124 9.25 22.75 -1.72
N SER A 125 10.16 23.71 -1.78
CA SER A 125 11.55 23.42 -2.13
C SER A 125 12.17 22.67 -0.94
N PRO A 126 12.96 21.61 -1.16
CA PRO A 126 13.72 21.00 -0.08
C PRO A 126 14.58 22.08 0.59
N PRO A 127 14.76 22.05 1.91
CA PRO A 127 15.65 22.97 2.59
C PRO A 127 17.01 22.89 1.88
N ARG A 128 17.48 24.00 1.35
CA ARG A 128 18.86 24.07 0.85
C ARG A 128 19.76 23.82 2.06
N GLU A 129 20.42 22.69 2.08
CA GLU A 129 21.59 22.51 2.95
C GLU A 129 22.58 23.59 2.55
N ASN A 130 22.64 24.66 3.34
CA ASN A 130 23.69 25.66 3.23
C ASN A 130 25.00 25.01 3.62
N LEU A 131 25.73 24.52 2.63
CA LEU A 131 27.15 24.27 2.71
C LEU A 131 27.86 25.64 2.60
N GLU A 132 27.78 26.45 3.65
CA GLU A 132 28.62 27.63 3.77
C GLU A 132 29.11 27.81 5.22
N ASN A 133 30.42 27.53 5.35
CA ASN A 133 31.36 28.19 6.24
C ASN A 133 31.10 28.24 7.74
N PHE A 134 31.81 27.38 8.43
CA PHE A 134 32.32 27.66 9.76
C PHE A 134 33.08 29.00 9.76
N SER A 135 32.44 30.03 10.28
CA SER A 135 33.11 31.18 10.85
C SER A 135 32.20 31.77 11.92
N GLY A 136 32.69 31.82 13.14
CA GLY A 136 31.93 32.17 14.32
C GLY A 136 31.42 33.61 14.33
N ASP A 137 30.26 33.78 14.92
CA ASP A 137 30.11 34.76 16.02
C ASP A 137 28.80 34.55 16.79
N LYS A 138 28.81 35.11 18.01
CA LYS A 138 27.87 34.89 19.11
C LYS A 138 26.52 35.58 18.91
N GLY A 139 25.48 34.88 19.31
CA GLY A 139 24.37 35.50 20.03
C GLY A 139 23.18 35.98 19.25
N LYS A 140 22.06 35.20 19.31
CA LYS A 140 20.75 35.71 19.74
C LYS A 140 19.74 34.57 19.91
N LEU A 141 19.28 34.45 21.13
CA LEU A 141 18.17 33.61 21.57
C LEU A 141 16.89 33.93 20.78
N PHE A 142 16.33 32.95 20.06
CA PHE A 142 14.94 33.02 19.65
C PHE A 142 14.13 32.04 20.51
N LYS A 143 13.18 32.64 21.23
CA LYS A 143 12.18 31.97 22.06
C LYS A 143 11.25 31.17 21.14
N LEU A 144 11.14 29.87 21.38
CA LEU A 144 10.05 29.03 20.87
C LEU A 144 8.76 29.34 21.62
N PRO A 145 7.60 29.42 20.96
CA PRO A 145 6.32 29.47 21.64
C PRO A 145 6.02 28.09 22.24
N SER A 146 5.76 28.08 23.54
CA SER A 146 5.30 26.92 24.27
C SER A 146 3.90 26.51 23.83
N SER A 147 3.71 25.40 23.18
CA SER A 147 2.41 24.74 23.07
C SER A 147 2.35 23.58 24.06
N SER A 148 1.91 23.89 25.24
CA SER A 148 1.59 22.95 26.29
C SER A 148 0.19 22.34 26.08
N LYS A 149 0.01 21.08 26.50
CA LYS A 149 -1.23 20.35 26.79
C LYS A 149 -1.74 19.30 25.78
N LYS A 150 -0.85 18.51 25.16
CA LYS A 150 -1.28 17.23 24.56
C LYS A 150 -0.50 15.99 25.07
N GLY A 151 0.34 16.13 26.08
CA GLY A 151 1.20 15.05 26.59
C GLY A 151 0.58 14.08 27.58
N LEU A 152 -0.54 14.42 28.25
CA LEU A 152 -1.04 13.59 29.35
C LEU A 152 -1.74 12.28 28.90
N LYS A 153 -2.43 12.28 27.76
CA LYS A 153 -3.13 11.05 27.31
C LYS A 153 -2.19 9.97 26.74
N LYS A 154 -0.99 10.33 26.29
CA LYS A 154 -0.01 9.39 25.76
C LYS A 154 0.67 8.56 26.88
N GLN A 155 0.80 9.13 28.05
CA GLN A 155 1.48 8.53 29.19
C GLN A 155 0.62 7.48 29.93
N GLU A 156 -0.72 7.71 30.00
CA GLU A 156 -1.62 6.71 30.60
C GLU A 156 -1.77 5.45 29.74
N PHE A 157 -1.76 5.59 28.40
CA PHE A 157 -1.83 4.45 27.50
C PHE A 157 -0.55 3.58 27.56
N LEU A 158 0.63 4.22 27.69
CA LEU A 158 1.91 3.50 27.81
C LEU A 158 1.99 2.68 29.11
N GLN A 159 1.48 3.21 30.21
CA GLN A 159 1.43 2.46 31.49
C GLN A 159 0.49 1.26 31.44
N SER A 160 -0.56 1.30 30.63
CA SER A 160 -1.47 0.16 30.43
C SER A 160 -0.84 -0.99 29.64
N VAL A 161 0.12 -0.69 28.76
CA VAL A 161 0.82 -1.70 27.94
C VAL A 161 1.92 -2.42 28.74
N GLU A 162 2.59 -1.74 29.66
CA GLU A 162 3.60 -2.36 30.54
C GLU A 162 3.07 -3.49 31.42
N ASN A 163 1.78 -3.45 31.78
CA ASN A 163 1.17 -4.47 32.65
C ASN A 163 0.77 -5.79 31.92
N ILE A 164 0.88 -5.84 30.58
CA ILE A 164 0.45 -7.03 29.79
C ILE A 164 1.62 -7.98 29.49
N ALA A 165 2.85 -7.51 29.57
CA ALA A 165 4.03 -8.30 29.19
C ALA A 165 4.59 -9.22 30.30
N ARG A 166 3.92 -9.34 31.46
CA ARG A 166 4.35 -10.26 32.51
C ARG A 166 3.52 -11.54 32.50
N PRO A 167 4.06 -12.67 32.06
CA PRO A 167 3.51 -13.98 32.45
C PRO A 167 3.76 -14.16 33.94
N LYS A 168 2.73 -14.50 34.70
CA LYS A 168 2.84 -14.94 36.09
C LYS A 168 3.67 -16.21 36.12
N ALA A 169 4.93 -16.11 36.52
CA ALA A 169 5.74 -17.26 36.89
C ALA A 169 5.41 -17.62 38.32
N ASP A 170 4.95 -18.84 38.51
CA ASP A 170 4.77 -19.49 39.79
C ASP A 170 6.14 -19.77 40.42
N VAL A 171 6.31 -19.35 41.67
CA VAL A 171 7.56 -19.44 42.41
C VAL A 171 7.68 -20.84 42.98
N THR A 172 8.67 -21.61 42.56
CA THR A 172 9.27 -22.66 43.40
C THR A 172 10.77 -22.45 43.44
N GLU A 173 11.26 -22.14 44.63
CA GLU A 173 12.68 -22.14 44.99
C GLU A 173 13.28 -23.53 44.82
N ASP A 174 14.44 -23.67 44.17
CA ASP A 174 15.65 -24.24 44.71
C ASP A 174 16.82 -24.36 43.73
N LYS A 175 18.02 -24.06 44.25
CA LYS A 175 19.39 -24.46 43.90
C LYS A 175 20.21 -23.64 42.92
N LYS A 176 21.20 -23.01 43.54
CA LYS A 176 22.39 -22.41 43.01
C LYS A 176 23.21 -23.38 42.14
N GLU A 177 23.47 -22.95 40.90
CA GLU A 177 24.73 -23.19 40.21
C GLU A 177 24.93 -22.08 39.17
N GLY A 178 26.19 -21.59 39.03
CA GLY A 178 26.55 -20.35 38.32
C GLY A 178 25.97 -20.28 36.89
N THR A 179 24.90 -19.55 36.74
CA THR A 179 24.33 -19.17 35.46
C THR A 179 24.92 -17.81 35.05
N ALA A 180 25.70 -17.79 33.97
CA ALA A 180 26.03 -16.58 33.25
C ALA A 180 24.73 -15.75 33.09
N GLN A 181 24.71 -14.53 33.61
CA GLN A 181 23.59 -13.61 33.50
C GLN A 181 23.31 -13.35 32.01
N ARG A 182 22.31 -14.05 31.49
CA ARG A 182 21.76 -13.80 30.15
C ARG A 182 21.26 -12.36 30.15
N ARG A 183 21.98 -11.45 29.50
CA ARG A 183 21.50 -10.08 29.33
C ARG A 183 20.23 -10.14 28.52
N GLU A 184 19.08 -9.88 29.16
CA GLU A 184 17.80 -9.75 28.48
C GLU A 184 17.90 -8.61 27.47
N ILE A 185 17.45 -8.86 26.23
CA ILE A 185 17.34 -7.82 25.20
C ILE A 185 16.40 -6.74 25.75
N SER A 186 16.85 -5.48 25.76
CA SER A 186 16.06 -4.38 26.28
C SER A 186 14.78 -4.19 25.45
N GLN A 187 13.71 -3.78 26.09
CA GLN A 187 12.44 -3.49 25.42
C GLN A 187 12.59 -2.39 24.37
N GLU A 188 13.43 -1.41 24.63
CA GLU A 188 13.75 -0.33 23.67
C GLU A 188 14.38 -0.90 22.39
N TYR A 189 15.25 -1.88 22.49
CA TYR A 189 15.85 -2.54 21.33
C TYR A 189 14.79 -3.34 20.52
N VAL A 190 13.86 -3.99 21.19
CA VAL A 190 12.75 -4.68 20.53
C VAL A 190 11.87 -3.69 19.77
N GLN A 191 11.54 -2.56 20.37
CA GLN A 191 10.76 -1.50 19.74
C GLN A 191 11.49 -0.92 18.52
N GLU A 192 12.78 -0.65 18.65
CA GLU A 192 13.58 -0.14 17.53
C GLU A 192 13.68 -1.17 16.40
N THR A 193 13.80 -2.45 16.72
CA THR A 193 13.79 -3.52 15.73
C THR A 193 12.47 -3.54 14.95
N TRP A 194 11.32 -3.40 15.63
CA TRP A 194 10.02 -3.30 14.98
C TRP A 194 9.95 -2.08 14.04
N ARG A 195 10.40 -0.90 14.50
CA ARG A 195 10.42 0.33 13.70
C ARG A 195 11.21 0.15 12.43
N ASN A 196 12.45 -0.36 12.56
CA ASN A 196 13.36 -0.55 11.44
C ASN A 196 12.83 -1.54 10.41
N ILE A 197 12.30 -2.68 10.85
CA ILE A 197 11.75 -3.70 9.94
C ILE A 197 10.56 -3.15 9.17
N ILE A 198 9.65 -2.44 9.82
CA ILE A 198 8.50 -1.82 9.15
C ILE A 198 8.95 -0.77 8.14
N GLN A 199 9.91 0.08 8.53
CA GLN A 199 10.44 1.11 7.64
C GLN A 199 11.05 0.52 6.38
N ILE A 200 11.85 -0.53 6.52
CA ILE A 200 12.47 -1.23 5.40
C ILE A 200 11.42 -1.86 4.47
N HIS A 201 10.44 -2.55 5.04
CA HIS A 201 9.39 -3.17 4.23
C HIS A 201 8.57 -2.14 3.46
N LEU A 202 8.11 -1.06 4.11
CA LEU A 202 7.37 0.01 3.45
C LEU A 202 8.20 0.72 2.38
N GLN A 203 9.46 1.02 2.67
CA GLN A 203 10.37 1.64 1.70
C GLN A 203 10.55 0.75 0.46
N THR A 204 10.72 -0.55 0.67
CA THR A 204 10.89 -1.52 -0.41
C THR A 204 9.61 -1.66 -1.25
N ILE A 205 8.45 -1.79 -0.60
CA ILE A 205 7.16 -1.94 -1.28
C ILE A 205 6.81 -0.69 -2.09
N LEU A 206 7.05 0.50 -1.53
CA LEU A 206 6.76 1.76 -2.22
C LEU A 206 7.83 2.14 -3.26
N GLY A 207 8.96 1.43 -3.29
CA GLY A 207 10.06 1.73 -4.23
C GLY A 207 10.68 3.11 -4.01
N LEU A 208 10.64 3.62 -2.78
CA LEU A 208 11.18 4.94 -2.43
C LEU A 208 12.66 4.87 -2.12
N PRO A 209 13.47 5.88 -2.53
CA PRO A 209 14.86 5.97 -2.13
C PRO A 209 15.02 6.21 -0.63
N SER A 210 14.12 6.97 -0.02
CA SER A 210 13.97 7.16 1.43
C SER A 210 12.50 7.24 1.79
N LEU A 211 12.11 6.61 2.90
CA LEU A 211 10.74 6.69 3.42
C LEU A 211 10.51 7.97 4.23
N GLU A 212 11.56 8.61 4.75
CA GLU A 212 11.47 9.75 5.68
C GLU A 212 10.72 10.95 5.13
N GLU A 213 10.72 11.12 3.80
CA GLU A 213 9.97 12.20 3.14
C GLU A 213 8.44 11.97 3.13
N VAL A 214 7.99 10.74 3.35
CA VAL A 214 6.58 10.32 3.33
C VAL A 214 6.11 9.90 4.71
N LEU A 215 6.98 9.22 5.46
CA LEU A 215 6.72 8.72 6.81
C LEU A 215 8.00 8.84 7.64
N GLN A 216 8.00 9.73 8.61
CA GLN A 216 9.15 9.90 9.50
C GLN A 216 9.26 8.73 10.48
N PRO A 217 10.48 8.31 10.88
CA PRO A 217 10.67 7.22 11.86
C PRO A 217 9.92 7.43 13.18
N ALA A 218 9.80 8.68 13.63
CA ALA A 218 9.08 9.05 14.85
C ALA A 218 7.55 8.81 14.77
N GLN A 219 6.99 8.74 13.56
CA GLN A 219 5.58 8.44 13.33
C GLN A 219 5.28 6.94 13.44
N ILE A 220 6.30 6.09 13.32
CA ILE A 220 6.15 4.64 13.53
C ILE A 220 6.23 4.38 15.03
N ILE A 221 5.08 4.10 15.65
CA ILE A 221 4.95 3.81 17.07
C ILE A 221 4.92 2.28 17.26
N PRO A 222 6.03 1.66 17.69
CA PRO A 222 6.14 0.20 17.77
C PRO A 222 5.09 -0.42 18.70
N GLU A 223 4.69 0.27 19.75
CA GLU A 223 3.69 -0.18 20.71
C GLU A 223 2.34 -0.43 20.03
N PHE A 224 1.94 0.46 19.11
CA PHE A 224 0.70 0.27 18.34
C PHE A 224 0.80 -0.97 17.44
N VAL A 225 1.95 -1.14 16.79
CA VAL A 225 2.19 -2.29 15.92
C VAL A 225 2.13 -3.59 16.74
N MET A 226 2.89 -3.66 17.82
CA MET A 226 2.95 -4.83 18.71
C MET A 226 1.57 -5.16 19.30
N TYR A 227 0.83 -4.13 19.73
CA TYR A 227 -0.52 -4.30 20.24
C TYR A 227 -1.47 -4.84 19.16
N ASN A 228 -1.48 -4.23 17.99
CA ASN A 228 -2.30 -4.62 16.85
C ASN A 228 -1.98 -6.04 16.36
N MET A 229 -0.71 -6.44 16.42
CA MET A 229 -0.27 -7.80 16.08
C MET A 229 -0.80 -8.84 17.10
N SER A 230 -0.65 -8.55 18.39
CA SER A 230 -0.92 -9.52 19.47
C SER A 230 -2.39 -9.61 19.85
N ASN A 231 -3.14 -8.50 19.73
CA ASN A 231 -4.52 -8.39 20.21
C ASN A 231 -5.56 -8.43 19.09
N THR A 232 -5.23 -8.98 17.94
CA THR A 232 -6.19 -9.16 16.84
C THR A 232 -6.87 -10.53 16.97
N SER A 233 -8.21 -10.52 16.98
CA SER A 233 -9.02 -11.73 17.03
C SER A 233 -8.86 -12.57 15.75
N LYS A 234 -9.26 -13.85 15.79
CA LYS A 234 -9.32 -14.73 14.60
C LYS A 234 -10.15 -14.17 13.43
N HIS A 235 -10.96 -13.17 13.69
CA HIS A 235 -11.77 -12.50 12.66
C HIS A 235 -11.12 -11.21 12.15
N GLY A 236 -9.86 -10.92 12.47
CA GLY A 236 -9.14 -9.75 12.03
C GLY A 236 -9.56 -8.43 12.71
N VAL A 237 -10.25 -8.48 13.87
CA VAL A 237 -10.67 -7.28 14.60
C VAL A 237 -9.85 -7.16 15.88
N VAL A 238 -9.29 -5.96 16.12
CA VAL A 238 -8.54 -5.65 17.33
C VAL A 238 -9.47 -5.72 18.56
N ILE A 239 -8.98 -6.33 19.63
CA ILE A 239 -9.64 -6.39 20.94
C ILE A 239 -9.03 -5.26 21.78
N LEU A 240 -9.85 -4.30 22.19
CA LEU A 240 -9.42 -3.22 23.07
C LEU A 240 -9.55 -3.65 24.54
N GLN A 241 -8.61 -3.23 25.34
CA GLN A 241 -8.67 -3.39 26.80
C GLN A 241 -9.59 -2.35 27.42
N ASP A 242 -9.44 -1.08 27.02
CA ASP A 242 -10.34 -0.02 27.41
C ASP A 242 -11.54 0.06 26.46
N LYS A 243 -12.72 -0.20 27.00
CA LYS A 243 -13.99 -0.10 26.26
C LYS A 243 -14.44 1.35 26.04
N ALA A 244 -13.88 2.32 26.75
CA ALA A 244 -14.23 3.73 26.59
C ALA A 244 -13.79 4.27 25.23
N GLU A 245 -12.74 3.70 24.63
CA GLU A 245 -12.23 4.09 23.31
C GLU A 245 -12.91 3.36 22.14
N ASP A 246 -13.77 2.38 22.43
CA ASP A 246 -14.52 1.63 21.42
C ASP A 246 -15.66 2.48 20.81
N LEU A 247 -16.33 1.93 19.81
CA LEU A 247 -17.57 2.48 19.29
C LEU A 247 -18.66 2.46 20.36
N PRO A 248 -19.49 3.50 20.48
CA PRO A 248 -20.66 3.47 21.35
C PRO A 248 -21.55 2.27 21.05
N HIS A 249 -22.15 1.70 22.08
CA HIS A 249 -22.97 0.49 21.94
C HIS A 249 -24.11 0.67 20.91
N TRP A 250 -24.72 1.84 20.85
CA TRP A 250 -25.79 2.13 19.91
C TRP A 250 -25.30 2.13 18.46
N VAL A 251 -24.07 2.65 18.20
CA VAL A 251 -23.44 2.61 16.87
C VAL A 251 -23.19 1.16 16.47
N LEU A 252 -22.61 0.34 17.36
CA LEU A 252 -22.36 -1.08 17.10
C LEU A 252 -23.66 -1.83 16.81
N SER A 253 -24.75 -1.50 17.50
CA SER A 253 -26.06 -2.11 17.27
C SER A 253 -26.64 -1.72 15.92
N ALA A 254 -26.56 -0.44 15.56
CA ALA A 254 -26.98 0.08 14.26
C ALA A 254 -26.17 -0.56 13.11
N MET A 255 -24.85 -0.62 13.26
CA MET A 255 -23.96 -1.28 12.28
C MET A 255 -24.29 -2.77 12.10
N LYS A 256 -24.58 -3.49 13.20
CA LYS A 256 -25.01 -4.89 13.14
C LYS A 256 -26.37 -5.04 12.44
N CYS A 257 -27.31 -4.13 12.70
CA CYS A 257 -28.60 -4.12 12.03
C CYS A 257 -28.44 -4.06 10.52
N LEU A 258 -27.64 -3.13 10.01
CA LEU A 258 -27.37 -2.98 8.57
C LEU A 258 -26.59 -4.17 7.98
N ALA A 259 -25.56 -4.65 8.70
CA ALA A 259 -24.69 -5.71 8.22
C ALA A 259 -25.36 -7.10 8.12
N TYR A 260 -26.46 -7.32 8.84
CA TYR A 260 -27.20 -8.59 8.88
C TYR A 260 -28.66 -8.44 8.41
N TRP A 261 -28.93 -7.51 7.53
CA TRP A 261 -30.25 -7.27 6.95
C TRP A 261 -30.68 -8.40 5.98
N PRO A 262 -31.99 -8.81 5.94
CA PRO A 262 -32.99 -8.64 7.01
C PRO A 262 -32.74 -9.60 8.16
N ARG A 263 -33.03 -9.17 9.41
CA ARG A 263 -32.90 -10.06 10.56
C ARG A 263 -33.98 -11.14 10.51
N ASN A 264 -33.57 -12.37 10.38
CA ASN A 264 -34.48 -13.51 10.19
C ASN A 264 -35.34 -13.91 11.42
N ASN A 265 -35.04 -13.39 12.62
CA ASN A 265 -35.61 -13.98 13.84
C ASN A 265 -36.38 -13.04 14.77
N ASP A 266 -36.54 -11.77 14.44
CA ASP A 266 -37.26 -10.85 15.33
C ASP A 266 -38.39 -10.11 14.58
N MET A 267 -39.42 -10.90 14.22
CA MET A 267 -40.66 -10.37 13.64
C MET A 267 -41.51 -9.55 14.64
N SER A 268 -41.02 -9.38 15.88
CA SER A 268 -41.76 -8.71 16.95
C SER A 268 -41.65 -7.17 16.94
N GLN A 269 -40.71 -6.59 16.20
CA GLN A 269 -40.61 -5.13 16.07
C GLN A 269 -41.07 -4.71 14.69
N ALA A 270 -42.19 -4.01 14.64
CA ALA A 270 -42.69 -3.38 13.44
C ALA A 270 -41.67 -2.34 12.92
N THR A 271 -41.02 -2.66 11.78
CA THR A 271 -40.20 -1.69 11.06
C THR A 271 -41.08 -0.87 10.14
N TYR A 272 -40.89 0.44 10.08
CA TYR A 272 -41.53 1.31 9.09
C TYR A 272 -40.74 1.32 7.77
N SER A 273 -41.38 1.70 6.70
CA SER A 273 -40.72 1.87 5.40
C SER A 273 -39.62 2.95 5.46
N GLY A 274 -38.38 2.59 5.12
CA GLY A 274 -37.22 3.47 5.19
C GLY A 274 -36.43 3.39 6.50
N PHE A 275 -36.80 2.47 7.40
CA PHE A 275 -36.07 2.24 8.65
C PHE A 275 -34.55 2.01 8.41
N GLU A 276 -34.20 1.24 7.39
CA GLU A 276 -32.83 0.98 6.99
C GLU A 276 -32.07 2.25 6.61
N ARG A 277 -32.75 3.22 6.00
CA ARG A 277 -32.16 4.53 5.61
C ARG A 277 -31.89 5.39 6.83
N ASP A 278 -32.77 5.40 7.81
CA ASP A 278 -32.58 6.15 9.05
C ASP A 278 -31.46 5.54 9.90
N VAL A 279 -31.40 4.22 9.99
CA VAL A 279 -30.28 3.54 10.65
C VAL A 279 -28.95 3.82 9.93
N PHE A 280 -28.96 3.80 8.59
CA PHE A 280 -27.78 4.15 7.81
C PHE A 280 -27.32 5.59 8.06
N ARG A 281 -28.25 6.55 8.04
CA ARG A 281 -27.97 7.97 8.34
C ARG A 281 -27.37 8.12 9.72
N THR A 282 -27.92 7.48 10.72
CA THR A 282 -27.42 7.52 12.10
C THR A 282 -25.97 7.04 12.20
N VAL A 283 -25.61 5.95 11.52
CA VAL A 283 -24.24 5.46 11.45
C VAL A 283 -23.34 6.42 10.69
N ALA A 284 -23.81 6.94 9.55
CA ALA A 284 -23.07 7.90 8.73
C ALA A 284 -22.74 9.18 9.52
N ASP A 285 -23.72 9.76 10.21
CA ASP A 285 -23.57 10.97 11.01
C ASP A 285 -22.51 10.77 12.11
N TYR A 286 -22.49 9.60 12.76
CA TYR A 286 -21.45 9.30 13.76
C TYR A 286 -20.04 9.32 13.14
N PHE A 287 -19.82 8.62 12.03
CA PHE A 287 -18.49 8.55 11.43
C PHE A 287 -18.06 9.89 10.82
N LEU A 288 -19.00 10.64 10.23
CA LEU A 288 -18.73 11.96 9.67
C LEU A 288 -18.45 13.03 10.74
N SER A 289 -18.96 12.85 11.96
CA SER A 289 -18.70 13.74 13.10
C SER A 289 -17.33 13.52 13.76
N LEU A 290 -16.57 12.49 13.35
CA LEU A 290 -15.24 12.27 13.91
C LEU A 290 -14.31 13.45 13.58
N PRO A 291 -13.58 13.98 14.58
CA PRO A 291 -12.71 15.15 14.38
C PRO A 291 -11.55 14.85 13.42
N GLU A 292 -11.14 13.59 13.34
CA GLU A 292 -10.03 13.11 12.54
C GLU A 292 -10.42 11.85 11.76
N PRO A 293 -9.94 11.66 10.51
CA PRO A 293 -10.23 10.47 9.73
C PRO A 293 -9.66 9.21 10.41
N LEU A 294 -10.20 8.05 10.04
CA LEU A 294 -9.79 6.78 10.65
C LEU A 294 -8.34 6.42 10.35
N LEU A 295 -7.82 6.83 9.19
CA LEU A 295 -6.42 6.64 8.81
C LEU A 295 -5.48 7.73 9.34
N THR A 296 -6.00 8.65 10.16
CA THR A 296 -5.34 9.83 10.74
C THR A 296 -4.82 10.83 9.70
N PHE A 297 -4.62 12.09 10.11
CA PHE A 297 -3.99 13.08 9.24
C PHE A 297 -2.50 12.79 9.05
N GLU A 298 -1.87 12.21 10.05
CA GLU A 298 -0.43 11.94 10.11
C GLU A 298 0.05 11.01 8.99
N TYR A 299 -0.79 10.05 8.58
CA TYR A 299 -0.43 9.07 7.54
C TYR A 299 -1.04 9.39 6.17
N TYR A 300 -1.57 10.59 5.97
CA TYR A 300 -2.21 10.98 4.70
C TYR A 300 -1.27 10.75 3.50
N GLU A 301 -0.06 11.31 3.54
CA GLU A 301 0.92 11.16 2.45
C GLU A 301 1.29 9.69 2.19
N LEU A 302 1.42 8.89 3.24
CA LEU A 302 1.68 7.46 3.11
C LEU A 302 0.58 6.76 2.32
N PHE A 303 -0.69 6.98 2.68
CA PHE A 303 -1.81 6.35 1.98
C PHE A 303 -1.99 6.87 0.55
N VAL A 304 -1.71 8.15 0.29
CA VAL A 304 -1.74 8.72 -1.06
C VAL A 304 -0.65 8.10 -1.96
N ASN A 305 0.51 7.79 -1.40
CA ASN A 305 1.56 7.08 -2.15
C ASN A 305 1.18 5.63 -2.48
N ILE A 306 0.42 4.95 -1.63
CA ILE A 306 -0.07 3.59 -1.88
C ILE A 306 -1.07 3.54 -3.04
N LEU A 307 -1.77 4.62 -3.34
CA LEU A 307 -2.76 4.64 -4.42
C LEU A 307 -2.18 4.25 -5.78
N ASP A 308 -0.90 4.47 -6.01
CA ASP A 308 -0.22 4.04 -7.24
C ASP A 308 -0.13 2.52 -7.38
N LEU A 309 -0.16 1.82 -6.26
CA LEU A 309 -0.14 0.35 -6.21
C LEU A 309 -1.52 -0.28 -6.44
N LEU A 310 -2.62 0.51 -6.41
CA LEU A 310 -3.99 0.01 -6.57
C LEU A 310 -4.33 -0.34 -8.02
N GLN A 311 -3.38 -0.90 -8.75
CA GLN A 311 -3.55 -1.37 -10.12
C GLN A 311 -3.71 -2.90 -10.14
N PRO A 312 -4.46 -3.47 -11.10
CA PRO A 312 -4.74 -4.91 -11.11
C PRO A 312 -3.50 -5.80 -11.07
N HIS A 313 -2.40 -5.38 -11.70
CA HIS A 313 -1.14 -6.14 -11.72
C HIS A 313 -0.29 -5.98 -10.45
N LEU A 314 -0.61 -5.01 -9.58
CA LEU A 314 0.08 -4.74 -8.30
C LEU A 314 -0.80 -5.00 -7.07
N GLU A 315 -2.00 -5.55 -7.28
CA GLU A 315 -3.02 -5.76 -6.23
C GLU A 315 -2.46 -6.43 -4.97
N ARG A 316 -1.69 -7.50 -5.14
CA ARG A 316 -1.07 -8.22 -4.03
C ARG A 316 -0.11 -7.34 -3.23
N ILE A 317 0.69 -6.53 -3.93
CA ILE A 317 1.65 -5.61 -3.31
C ILE A 317 0.90 -4.49 -2.56
N ALA A 318 -0.19 -4.00 -3.16
CA ALA A 318 -1.06 -3.01 -2.51
C ALA A 318 -1.70 -3.54 -1.22
N VAL A 319 -2.20 -4.78 -1.25
CA VAL A 319 -2.75 -5.44 -0.05
C VAL A 319 -1.70 -5.56 1.04
N GLU A 320 -0.48 -5.98 0.71
CA GLU A 320 0.63 -6.11 1.66
C GLU A 320 1.03 -4.74 2.25
N ALA A 321 1.14 -3.70 1.42
CA ALA A 321 1.40 -2.34 1.89
C ALA A 321 0.32 -1.86 2.87
N LEU A 322 -0.96 -2.06 2.52
CA LEU A 322 -2.09 -1.64 3.36
C LEU A 322 -2.18 -2.45 4.66
N GLN A 323 -1.81 -3.74 4.65
CA GLN A 323 -1.70 -4.53 5.88
C GLN A 323 -0.72 -3.90 6.87
N ILE A 324 0.47 -3.54 6.39
CA ILE A 324 1.50 -2.90 7.23
C ILE A 324 1.02 -1.53 7.71
N CYS A 325 0.50 -0.69 6.81
CA CYS A 325 0.02 0.65 7.17
C CYS A 325 -1.12 0.60 8.19
N CYS A 326 -2.02 -0.37 8.10
CA CYS A 326 -3.08 -0.55 9.09
C CYS A 326 -2.54 -0.95 10.48
N LEU A 327 -1.34 -1.54 10.58
CA LEU A 327 -0.71 -1.81 11.88
C LEU A 327 -0.17 -0.57 12.57
N LEU A 328 0.16 0.48 11.81
CA LEU A 328 0.65 1.75 12.36
C LEU A 328 -0.43 2.52 13.11
N LEU A 329 -1.71 2.27 12.79
CA LEU A 329 -2.83 3.00 13.37
C LEU A 329 -2.95 2.76 14.87
N PRO A 330 -3.34 3.78 15.65
CA PRO A 330 -3.76 3.58 17.04
C PRO A 330 -4.81 2.47 17.13
N PRO A 331 -4.71 1.52 18.09
CA PRO A 331 -5.60 0.38 18.19
C PRO A 331 -7.10 0.71 18.14
N PRO A 332 -7.60 1.78 18.79
CA PRO A 332 -9.01 2.16 18.67
C PRO A 332 -9.41 2.62 17.26
N ARG A 333 -8.50 3.31 16.56
CA ARG A 333 -8.73 3.75 15.17
C ARG A 333 -8.78 2.55 14.23
N ARG A 334 -7.80 1.66 14.35
CA ARG A 334 -7.77 0.42 13.58
C ARG A 334 -9.06 -0.40 13.78
N ARG A 335 -9.52 -0.56 15.03
CA ARG A 335 -10.75 -1.26 15.32
C ARG A 335 -11.98 -0.62 14.69
N LYS A 336 -12.12 0.71 14.76
CA LYS A 336 -13.23 1.45 14.12
C LYS A 336 -13.22 1.25 12.61
N LEU A 337 -12.04 1.33 11.97
CA LEU A 337 -11.86 1.06 10.55
C LEU A 337 -12.28 -0.37 10.19
N GLN A 338 -11.82 -1.36 10.94
CA GLN A 338 -12.14 -2.77 10.73
C GLN A 338 -13.66 -3.03 10.79
N LEU A 339 -14.32 -2.48 11.77
CA LEU A 339 -15.77 -2.63 11.93
C LEU A 339 -16.53 -1.92 10.81
N LEU A 340 -16.11 -0.72 10.42
CA LEU A 340 -16.70 0.01 9.29
C LEU A 340 -16.53 -0.78 7.99
N LEU A 341 -15.32 -1.18 7.63
CA LEU A 341 -15.05 -1.94 6.39
C LEU A 341 -15.86 -3.23 6.31
N ARG A 342 -15.99 -3.94 7.41
CA ARG A 342 -16.83 -5.15 7.47
C ARG A 342 -18.32 -4.86 7.27
N MET A 343 -18.82 -3.77 7.83
CA MET A 343 -20.21 -3.37 7.63
C MET A 343 -20.44 -3.00 6.15
N VAL A 344 -19.62 -2.11 5.59
CA VAL A 344 -19.82 -1.63 4.21
C VAL A 344 -19.66 -2.74 3.19
N ALA A 345 -18.70 -3.67 3.38
CA ALA A 345 -18.54 -4.83 2.51
C ALA A 345 -19.76 -5.77 2.56
N ARG A 346 -20.33 -5.99 3.74
CA ARG A 346 -21.54 -6.81 3.90
C ARG A 346 -22.77 -6.18 3.27
N ILE A 347 -22.99 -4.88 3.49
CA ILE A 347 -24.09 -4.15 2.87
C ILE A 347 -23.96 -4.18 1.35
N SER A 348 -22.75 -3.95 0.83
CA SER A 348 -22.49 -3.95 -0.62
C SER A 348 -22.73 -5.31 -1.28
N GLY A 349 -22.41 -6.41 -0.59
CA GLY A 349 -22.59 -7.77 -1.08
C GLY A 349 -23.98 -8.38 -0.78
N ASN A 350 -24.85 -7.68 -0.06
CA ASN A 350 -26.14 -8.21 0.36
C ASN A 350 -27.23 -7.87 -0.67
N VAL A 351 -27.71 -8.88 -1.37
CA VAL A 351 -28.77 -8.76 -2.39
C VAL A 351 -30.15 -8.42 -1.79
N ASP A 352 -30.39 -8.78 -0.52
CA ASP A 352 -31.65 -8.53 0.19
C ASP A 352 -31.70 -7.12 0.80
N MET A 353 -30.59 -6.38 0.74
CA MET A 353 -30.52 -5.02 1.28
C MET A 353 -31.29 -4.04 0.39
N PRO A 354 -32.31 -3.35 0.91
CA PRO A 354 -33.03 -2.33 0.16
C PRO A 354 -32.11 -1.21 -0.33
N ARG A 355 -32.56 -0.45 -1.30
CA ARG A 355 -31.84 0.76 -1.72
C ARG A 355 -31.85 1.80 -0.61
N LEU A 356 -30.66 2.13 -0.13
CA LEU A 356 -30.46 3.17 0.89
C LEU A 356 -30.63 4.59 0.32
N HIS A 357 -30.55 4.73 -1.02
CA HIS A 357 -30.74 5.99 -1.73
C HIS A 357 -31.49 5.77 -3.07
N ASP A 358 -32.39 6.68 -3.43
CA ASP A 358 -33.26 6.49 -4.59
C ASP A 358 -32.50 6.55 -5.94
N ALA A 359 -31.52 7.44 -6.04
CA ALA A 359 -30.80 7.71 -7.30
C ALA A 359 -29.50 6.90 -7.44
N MET A 360 -29.05 6.16 -6.41
CA MET A 360 -27.70 5.59 -6.39
C MET A 360 -27.72 4.19 -5.76
N GLY A 361 -26.86 3.29 -6.28
CA GLY A 361 -26.70 1.95 -5.72
C GLY A 361 -25.99 1.99 -4.35
N ASN A 362 -26.26 0.98 -3.52
CA ASN A 362 -25.72 0.91 -2.16
C ASN A 362 -24.19 1.02 -2.11
N ARG A 363 -23.46 0.31 -2.99
CA ARG A 363 -21.98 0.38 -3.03
C ARG A 363 -21.49 1.81 -3.25
N SER A 364 -22.00 2.49 -4.27
CA SER A 364 -21.57 3.86 -4.59
C SER A 364 -21.94 4.84 -3.47
N LEU A 365 -23.10 4.67 -2.85
CA LEU A 365 -23.51 5.46 -1.70
C LEU A 365 -22.55 5.29 -0.52
N LEU A 366 -22.20 4.05 -0.19
CA LEU A 366 -21.27 3.73 0.91
C LEU A 366 -19.90 4.34 0.69
N ILE A 367 -19.36 4.20 -0.52
CA ILE A 367 -18.06 4.79 -0.88
C ILE A 367 -18.11 6.31 -0.75
N GLN A 368 -19.11 6.98 -1.32
CA GLN A 368 -19.23 8.44 -1.25
C GLN A 368 -19.42 8.94 0.19
N THR A 369 -20.24 8.24 0.98
CA THR A 369 -20.52 8.65 2.36
C THR A 369 -19.31 8.52 3.27
N PHE A 370 -18.59 7.39 3.19
CA PHE A 370 -17.55 7.07 4.17
C PHE A 370 -16.12 7.42 3.71
N SER A 371 -15.90 7.82 2.47
CA SER A 371 -14.55 8.13 1.98
C SER A 371 -13.85 9.18 2.83
N ARG A 372 -14.52 10.30 3.13
CA ARG A 372 -13.95 11.41 3.90
C ARG A 372 -13.69 11.09 5.37
N CYS A 373 -14.42 10.16 5.97
CA CYS A 373 -14.12 9.72 7.34
C CYS A 373 -13.00 8.69 7.39
N VAL A 374 -12.64 8.07 6.27
CA VAL A 374 -11.51 7.14 6.16
C VAL A 374 -10.21 7.87 5.89
N LEU A 375 -10.16 8.67 4.82
CA LEU A 375 -8.96 9.43 4.43
C LEU A 375 -9.32 10.88 4.13
N ARG A 376 -8.61 11.82 4.73
CA ARG A 376 -8.73 13.26 4.50
C ARG A 376 -7.46 13.95 4.94
N CYS A 377 -7.02 14.99 4.21
CA CYS A 377 -5.95 15.88 4.65
C CYS A 377 -6.45 16.84 5.76
N ALA A 378 -5.54 17.32 6.61
CA ALA A 378 -5.85 18.32 7.63
C ALA A 378 -6.26 19.67 7.00
N GLU A 379 -5.57 20.05 5.94
CA GLU A 379 -5.85 21.22 5.11
C GLU A 379 -6.51 20.71 3.83
N GLU A 380 -7.80 20.65 3.75
CA GLU A 380 -8.56 20.05 2.65
C GLU A 380 -7.88 20.20 1.26
N GLU A 381 -7.27 19.12 0.78
CA GLU A 381 -6.66 19.06 -0.55
C GLU A 381 -7.71 18.89 -1.65
N ASP A 382 -7.48 19.50 -2.81
CA ASP A 382 -8.48 19.56 -3.88
C ASP A 382 -8.85 18.20 -4.49
N LEU A 383 -7.98 17.18 -4.35
CA LEU A 383 -8.22 15.81 -4.83
C LEU A 383 -8.70 14.84 -3.74
N ASP A 384 -8.84 15.27 -2.49
CA ASP A 384 -9.13 14.39 -1.35
C ASP A 384 -10.31 13.44 -1.61
N GLU A 385 -11.37 13.92 -2.21
CA GLU A 385 -12.55 13.11 -2.49
C GLU A 385 -12.26 11.98 -3.49
N LEU A 386 -11.53 12.27 -4.57
CA LEU A 386 -11.16 11.26 -5.57
C LEU A 386 -10.20 10.23 -4.98
N LEU A 387 -9.20 10.68 -4.23
CA LEU A 387 -8.19 9.81 -3.62
C LEU A 387 -8.81 8.93 -2.54
N SER A 388 -9.66 9.50 -1.68
CA SER A 388 -10.32 8.77 -0.59
C SER A 388 -11.35 7.75 -1.11
N THR A 389 -12.13 8.08 -2.16
CA THR A 389 -13.06 7.14 -2.77
C THR A 389 -12.34 5.98 -3.44
N ARG A 390 -11.21 6.24 -4.11
CA ARG A 390 -10.37 5.19 -4.70
C ARG A 390 -9.83 4.24 -3.64
N LEU A 391 -9.28 4.80 -2.54
CA LEU A 391 -8.76 4.00 -1.43
C LEU A 391 -9.86 3.17 -0.77
N LEU A 392 -11.01 3.80 -0.42
CA LEU A 392 -12.10 3.10 0.24
C LEU A 392 -12.68 1.99 -0.62
N SER A 393 -12.83 2.21 -1.94
CA SER A 393 -13.28 1.17 -2.87
C SER A 393 -12.38 -0.07 -2.78
N PHE A 394 -11.07 0.12 -2.83
CA PHE A 394 -10.08 -0.96 -2.72
C PHE A 394 -10.10 -1.63 -1.33
N LEU A 395 -10.14 -0.84 -0.27
CA LEU A 395 -10.24 -1.37 1.10
C LEU A 395 -11.49 -2.22 1.31
N MET A 396 -12.62 -1.85 0.70
CA MET A 396 -13.86 -2.63 0.75
C MET A 396 -13.71 -4.00 0.08
N ASP A 397 -13.10 -4.03 -1.10
CA ASP A 397 -12.97 -5.25 -1.90
C ASP A 397 -11.99 -6.24 -1.25
N HIS A 398 -10.90 -5.76 -0.68
CA HIS A 398 -9.84 -6.57 -0.09
C HIS A 398 -9.81 -6.56 1.44
N GLN A 399 -10.89 -6.13 2.10
CA GLN A 399 -10.93 -5.96 3.56
C GLN A 399 -10.55 -7.23 4.35
N GLN A 400 -10.86 -8.40 3.84
CA GLN A 400 -10.56 -9.66 4.53
C GLN A 400 -9.05 -9.92 4.60
N GLU A 401 -8.33 -9.58 3.54
CA GLU A 401 -6.88 -9.78 3.45
C GLU A 401 -6.14 -8.65 4.18
N ILE A 402 -6.51 -7.39 3.90
CA ILE A 402 -5.86 -6.20 4.48
C ILE A 402 -5.95 -6.16 6.00
N LEU A 403 -7.06 -6.64 6.58
CA LEU A 403 -7.27 -6.63 8.02
C LEU A 403 -6.60 -7.79 8.76
N GLN A 404 -6.05 -8.78 8.05
CA GLN A 404 -5.26 -9.85 8.64
C GLN A 404 -3.93 -9.32 9.17
N VAL A 405 -3.40 -10.06 10.14
CA VAL A 405 -2.08 -9.76 10.71
C VAL A 405 -1.01 -10.39 9.83
N PRO A 406 -0.03 -9.62 9.31
CA PRO A 406 1.06 -10.17 8.50
C PRO A 406 2.07 -10.92 9.38
N VAL A 407 1.88 -12.22 9.53
CA VAL A 407 2.68 -13.09 10.41
C VAL A 407 4.18 -13.06 10.04
N TYR A 408 4.50 -12.85 8.78
CA TYR A 408 5.89 -12.78 8.32
C TYR A 408 6.69 -11.66 8.98
N LEU A 409 6.06 -10.52 9.32
CA LEU A 409 6.74 -9.43 10.06
C LEU A 409 7.13 -9.90 11.47
N GLN A 410 6.24 -10.62 12.15
CA GLN A 410 6.53 -11.16 13.46
C GLN A 410 7.69 -12.16 13.41
N VAL A 411 7.71 -13.01 12.40
CA VAL A 411 8.80 -13.98 12.19
C VAL A 411 10.10 -13.25 11.93
N ALA A 412 10.10 -12.23 11.06
CA ALA A 412 11.30 -11.44 10.76
C ALA A 412 11.89 -10.77 12.01
N VAL A 413 11.03 -10.17 12.86
CA VAL A 413 11.47 -9.58 14.13
C VAL A 413 12.02 -10.64 15.08
N GLN A 414 11.32 -11.77 15.25
CA GLN A 414 11.76 -12.84 16.14
C GLN A 414 13.09 -13.46 15.69
N ASP A 415 13.26 -13.66 14.40
CA ASP A 415 14.50 -14.22 13.85
C ASP A 415 15.67 -13.26 14.03
N HIS A 416 15.46 -11.95 13.86
CA HIS A 416 16.46 -10.95 14.15
C HIS A 416 16.85 -10.94 15.62
N LEU A 417 15.87 -10.94 16.53
CA LEU A 417 16.14 -10.97 17.99
C LEU A 417 16.87 -12.24 18.40
N LYS A 418 16.48 -13.42 17.92
CA LYS A 418 17.17 -14.69 18.15
C LYS A 418 18.60 -14.69 17.62
N TYR A 419 18.82 -14.06 16.46
CA TYR A 419 20.17 -13.91 15.91
C TYR A 419 21.04 -13.07 16.83
N MET A 420 20.53 -11.95 17.33
CA MET A 420 21.25 -11.07 18.26
C MET A 420 21.53 -11.75 19.61
N GLU A 421 20.58 -12.52 20.16
CA GLU A 421 20.82 -13.34 21.35
C GLU A 421 21.99 -14.33 21.14
N LYS A 422 21.99 -15.02 20.00
CA LYS A 422 23.06 -15.97 19.66
C LYS A 422 24.42 -15.28 19.44
N ALA A 423 24.43 -14.09 18.85
CA ALA A 423 25.63 -13.30 18.65
C ALA A 423 26.23 -12.84 19.98
N GLN A 424 25.39 -12.39 20.92
CA GLN A 424 25.81 -12.01 22.28
C GLN A 424 26.39 -13.22 23.05
N CYS A 425 25.76 -14.40 22.98
CA CYS A 425 26.26 -15.61 23.60
C CYS A 425 27.61 -16.12 23.04
N LYS A 426 27.92 -15.78 21.77
CA LYS A 426 29.22 -16.12 21.17
C LYS A 426 30.34 -15.17 21.64
N GLN A 427 30.02 -13.89 21.82
CA GLN A 427 30.98 -12.89 22.32
C GLN A 427 31.49 -13.19 23.73
N GLU A 428 30.66 -13.75 24.61
CA GLU A 428 31.08 -14.15 25.97
C GLU A 428 32.06 -15.35 25.99
N LYS A 429 32.15 -16.09 24.87
CA LYS A 429 33.06 -17.25 24.74
C LYS A 429 34.38 -16.94 24.05
N GLU A 430 34.52 -15.78 23.42
CA GLU A 430 35.72 -15.34 22.71
C GLU A 430 36.18 -13.96 23.22
N GLU A 431 36.63 -13.86 24.45
CA GLU A 431 37.47 -12.75 24.93
C GLU A 431 38.84 -12.84 24.27
N ILE A 432 39.00 -12.45 23.04
CA ILE A 432 40.24 -11.93 22.44
C ILE A 432 39.88 -11.10 21.20
N CYS A 433 40.12 -9.79 21.29
CA CYS A 433 40.40 -8.85 20.21
C CYS A 433 39.82 -9.18 18.80
N ALA A 434 38.61 -8.72 18.49
CA ALA A 434 38.25 -8.39 17.14
C ALA A 434 37.23 -7.23 17.14
N ILE A 435 37.61 -6.16 16.47
CA ILE A 435 36.69 -5.07 16.10
C ILE A 435 35.50 -5.71 15.41
N LEU A 436 34.37 -5.73 16.12
CA LEU A 436 33.12 -6.28 15.54
C LEU A 436 32.69 -5.43 14.36
N PRO A 437 32.43 -6.04 13.20
CA PRO A 437 31.71 -5.34 12.18
C PRO A 437 30.30 -5.05 12.72
N THR A 438 29.93 -3.79 12.73
CA THR A 438 28.57 -3.36 12.99
C THR A 438 27.73 -3.89 11.84
N TYR A 439 27.09 -5.06 12.03
CA TYR A 439 26.13 -5.55 11.06
C TYR A 439 24.90 -4.68 11.14
N SER A 440 24.89 -3.63 10.34
CA SER A 440 23.63 -3.03 9.92
C SER A 440 22.91 -4.08 9.09
N TYR A 441 21.71 -4.50 9.50
CA TYR A 441 20.87 -5.44 8.75
C TYR A 441 20.49 -4.88 7.36
N CYS A 442 20.71 -3.60 7.16
CA CYS A 442 20.64 -2.90 5.88
C CYS A 442 21.83 -1.95 5.77
N LYS A 443 22.93 -2.46 5.25
CA LYS A 443 23.92 -1.60 4.63
C LYS A 443 23.26 -1.04 3.38
N GLN A 444 23.18 0.27 3.29
CA GLN A 444 22.83 0.92 2.02
C GLN A 444 23.87 0.49 1.00
N ILE A 445 23.48 -0.39 0.09
CA ILE A 445 24.32 -0.81 -1.02
C ILE A 445 24.17 0.21 -2.12
N THR A 446 25.28 0.54 -2.79
CA THR A 446 25.24 1.39 -3.96
C THR A 446 24.43 0.71 -5.08
N PRO A 447 23.86 1.45 -6.03
CA PRO A 447 23.18 0.86 -7.20
C PRO A 447 24.05 -0.17 -7.94
N GLN A 448 25.38 0.05 -7.96
CA GLN A 448 26.32 -0.90 -8.56
C GLN A 448 26.43 -2.19 -7.75
N GLU A 449 26.61 -2.10 -6.42
CA GLU A 449 26.64 -3.27 -5.54
C GLU A 449 25.32 -4.05 -5.58
N PHE A 450 24.17 -3.36 -5.73
CA PHE A 450 22.87 -4.00 -5.87
C PHE A 450 22.77 -4.81 -7.17
N GLU A 451 23.17 -4.25 -8.31
CA GLU A 451 23.18 -4.97 -9.58
C GLU A 451 24.18 -6.14 -9.57
N GLU A 452 25.34 -5.99 -8.97
CA GLU A 452 26.32 -7.07 -8.80
C GLU A 452 25.77 -8.21 -7.92
N GLN A 453 25.11 -7.87 -6.79
CA GLN A 453 24.48 -8.86 -5.92
C GLN A 453 23.30 -9.55 -6.61
N LYS A 454 22.48 -8.82 -7.35
CA LYS A 454 21.36 -9.34 -8.11
C LYS A 454 21.85 -10.34 -9.18
N VAL A 455 22.88 -9.98 -9.92
CA VAL A 455 23.50 -10.86 -10.91
C VAL A 455 24.11 -12.09 -10.24
N SER A 456 24.87 -11.91 -9.16
CA SER A 456 25.50 -13.00 -8.40
C SER A 456 24.45 -13.97 -7.81
N THR A 457 23.39 -13.45 -7.18
CA THR A 457 22.31 -14.25 -6.59
C THR A 457 21.54 -15.01 -7.69
N SER A 458 21.29 -14.36 -8.82
CA SER A 458 20.64 -14.99 -9.97
C SER A 458 21.50 -16.11 -10.55
N GLN A 459 22.80 -15.89 -10.70
CA GLN A 459 23.74 -16.90 -11.18
C GLN A 459 23.88 -18.08 -10.21
N ALA A 460 23.89 -17.80 -8.90
CA ALA A 460 23.93 -18.83 -7.87
C ALA A 460 22.66 -19.70 -7.88
N ALA A 461 21.48 -19.10 -8.02
CA ALA A 461 20.22 -19.83 -8.12
C ALA A 461 20.15 -20.71 -9.37
N VAL A 462 20.65 -20.20 -10.51
CA VAL A 462 20.72 -20.98 -11.75
C VAL A 462 21.76 -22.12 -11.65
N ALA A 463 22.90 -21.90 -10.98
CA ALA A 463 23.88 -22.95 -10.72
C ALA A 463 23.32 -24.04 -9.81
N GLU A 464 22.54 -23.67 -8.79
CA GLU A 464 21.85 -24.62 -7.91
C GLU A 464 20.80 -25.45 -8.68
N LEU A 465 20.06 -24.82 -9.60
CA LEU A 465 19.13 -25.54 -10.49
C LEU A 465 19.88 -26.61 -11.32
N LEU A 466 21.06 -26.27 -11.83
CA LEU A 466 21.89 -27.25 -12.56
C LEU A 466 22.30 -28.42 -11.67
N GLU A 467 22.77 -28.14 -10.44
CA GLU A 467 23.15 -29.20 -9.48
C GLU A 467 21.94 -30.08 -9.09
N ASN A 468 20.76 -29.51 -8.97
CA ASN A 468 19.53 -30.26 -8.70
C ASN A 468 19.19 -31.20 -9.86
N ILE A 469 19.32 -30.76 -11.11
CA ILE A 469 19.14 -31.63 -12.30
C ILE A 469 20.17 -32.75 -12.28
N ILE A 470 21.41 -32.49 -11.90
CA ILE A 470 22.50 -33.51 -11.85
C ILE A 470 22.21 -34.52 -10.74
N LYS A 471 21.81 -34.09 -9.57
CA LYS A 471 21.59 -34.91 -8.35
C LYS A 471 20.28 -35.69 -8.36
N ASP A 472 19.31 -35.31 -9.19
CA ASP A 472 17.98 -35.92 -9.21
C ASP A 472 18.07 -37.40 -9.64
N LYS A 473 17.81 -38.32 -8.70
CA LYS A 473 17.83 -39.76 -8.89
C LYS A 473 16.56 -40.31 -9.56
N ASN A 474 15.51 -39.52 -9.62
CA ASN A 474 14.20 -39.94 -10.15
C ASN A 474 14.08 -39.70 -11.67
N LEU A 475 15.00 -38.92 -12.26
CA LEU A 475 15.02 -38.66 -13.70
C LEU A 475 15.68 -39.79 -14.47
N SER A 476 15.02 -40.24 -15.56
CA SER A 476 15.63 -41.14 -16.48
C SER A 476 16.87 -40.53 -17.16
N VAL A 477 17.86 -41.35 -17.54
CA VAL A 477 19.08 -40.87 -18.21
C VAL A 477 18.76 -40.09 -19.49
N LYS A 478 17.70 -40.47 -20.21
CA LYS A 478 17.24 -39.74 -21.41
C LYS A 478 16.69 -38.37 -21.09
N ASP A 479 15.88 -38.27 -20.04
CA ASP A 479 15.27 -36.98 -19.60
C ASP A 479 16.31 -36.07 -18.99
N LYS A 480 17.23 -36.60 -18.20
CA LYS A 480 18.37 -35.88 -17.67
C LYS A 480 19.21 -35.26 -18.79
N LYS A 481 19.54 -36.04 -19.82
CA LYS A 481 20.28 -35.57 -21.00
C LYS A 481 19.51 -34.49 -21.78
N LYS A 482 18.19 -34.61 -21.87
CA LYS A 482 17.33 -33.60 -22.50
C LYS A 482 17.32 -32.29 -21.74
N LYS A 483 17.15 -32.35 -20.39
CA LYS A 483 17.18 -31.17 -19.50
C LYS A 483 18.55 -30.50 -19.49
N LEU A 484 19.63 -31.24 -19.42
CA LEU A 484 21.00 -30.71 -19.50
C LEU A 484 21.27 -29.98 -20.83
N LYS A 485 20.80 -30.54 -21.94
CA LYS A 485 20.93 -29.92 -23.26
C LYS A 485 20.10 -28.63 -23.38
N GLN A 486 18.92 -28.62 -22.79
CA GLN A 486 18.09 -27.41 -22.70
C GLN A 486 18.76 -26.35 -21.83
N PHE A 487 19.27 -26.75 -20.66
CA PHE A 487 19.99 -25.86 -19.74
C PHE A 487 21.23 -25.26 -20.40
N GLN A 488 22.01 -26.05 -21.14
CA GLN A 488 23.18 -25.60 -21.91
C GLN A 488 22.81 -24.52 -22.94
N LYS A 489 21.63 -24.65 -23.57
CA LYS A 489 21.15 -23.69 -24.56
C LYS A 489 20.73 -22.37 -23.92
N GLU A 490 20.10 -22.43 -22.73
CA GLU A 490 19.56 -21.24 -22.02
C GLU A 490 20.63 -20.53 -21.20
N TYR A 491 21.55 -21.27 -20.57
CA TYR A 491 22.58 -20.74 -19.66
C TYR A 491 23.99 -21.25 -20.02
N PRO A 492 24.54 -20.92 -21.20
CA PRO A 492 25.79 -21.51 -21.70
C PRO A 492 27.00 -21.20 -20.80
N HIS A 493 27.07 -20.03 -20.20
CA HIS A 493 28.20 -19.64 -19.34
C HIS A 493 28.24 -20.47 -18.05
N ILE A 494 27.11 -20.60 -17.35
CA ILE A 494 27.03 -21.37 -16.09
C ILE A 494 27.26 -22.87 -16.36
N TYR A 495 26.73 -23.38 -17.48
CA TYR A 495 26.96 -24.73 -17.90
C TYR A 495 28.44 -25.00 -18.22
N GLY A 496 29.10 -24.10 -18.98
CA GLY A 496 30.52 -24.17 -19.31
C GLY A 496 31.44 -24.08 -18.10
N SER A 497 31.10 -23.29 -17.10
CA SER A 497 31.82 -23.19 -15.82
C SER A 497 31.77 -24.50 -15.03
N ARG A 498 30.65 -25.24 -15.10
CA ARG A 498 30.48 -26.52 -14.40
C ARG A 498 31.09 -27.70 -15.18
N PHE A 499 31.05 -27.63 -16.49
CA PHE A 499 31.56 -28.67 -17.40
C PHE A 499 32.59 -28.09 -18.37
N PRO A 500 33.82 -27.78 -17.90
CA PRO A 500 34.87 -27.17 -18.72
C PRO A 500 35.42 -28.11 -19.81
N ARG A 501 35.15 -29.42 -19.71
CA ARG A 501 35.51 -30.42 -20.71
C ARG A 501 34.33 -31.37 -20.95
N THR A 502 34.15 -31.80 -22.21
CA THR A 502 33.11 -32.73 -22.65
C THR A 502 33.19 -34.11 -21.97
N GLU A 503 34.37 -34.49 -21.45
CA GLU A 503 34.58 -35.74 -20.71
C GLU A 503 33.93 -35.75 -19.32
N SER A 504 33.81 -34.61 -18.69
CA SER A 504 33.19 -34.50 -17.34
C SER A 504 31.65 -34.68 -17.39
N GLU A 505 31.01 -34.38 -18.50
CA GLU A 505 29.57 -34.66 -18.74
C GLU A 505 29.33 -36.14 -18.99
N ALA A 506 30.24 -36.79 -19.74
CA ALA A 506 30.14 -38.21 -20.07
C ALA A 506 30.25 -39.11 -18.82
N GLN A 507 31.12 -38.77 -17.87
CA GLN A 507 31.30 -39.52 -16.61
C GLN A 507 30.04 -39.49 -15.69
N LEU A 508 29.24 -38.46 -15.73
CA LEU A 508 27.98 -38.37 -14.95
C LEU A 508 26.84 -39.21 -15.55
N LEU A 509 26.94 -39.59 -16.79
CA LEU A 509 25.92 -40.36 -17.53
C LEU A 509 26.26 -41.85 -17.61
N GLU A 510 27.48 -42.30 -17.21
CA GLU A 510 28.00 -43.67 -17.34
C GLU A 510 28.03 -44.46 -16.02
N ASN A 511 26.99 -44.46 -15.22
CA ASN A 511 26.90 -45.39 -14.09
C ASN A 511 25.88 -46.49 -14.33
N LYS A 512 26.22 -47.46 -15.20
CA LYS A 512 25.77 -48.86 -15.12
C LYS A 512 26.72 -49.79 -15.86
N PRO A 513 27.10 -50.96 -15.30
CA PRO A 513 27.96 -51.91 -16.00
C PRO A 513 27.27 -52.54 -17.19
N THR A 514 27.87 -52.39 -18.35
CA THR A 514 27.41 -53.00 -19.60
C THR A 514 27.84 -54.45 -19.63
N LEU A 515 26.92 -55.37 -19.53
CA LEU A 515 27.07 -56.75 -20.00
C LEU A 515 27.07 -56.71 -21.53
N LYS A 516 28.20 -57.09 -22.08
CA LYS A 516 28.38 -57.32 -23.54
C LYS A 516 27.59 -58.53 -23.94
N GLN A 517 26.71 -58.45 -24.95
CA GLN A 517 26.23 -59.55 -25.77
C GLN A 517 26.57 -59.30 -27.25
N PRO A 518 26.81 -60.36 -27.99
CA PRO A 518 27.54 -60.30 -29.25
C PRO A 518 26.68 -59.95 -30.47
N MET A 519 27.34 -59.39 -31.43
CA MET A 519 26.85 -58.94 -32.71
C MET A 519 26.23 -60.10 -33.54
N LEU A 520 25.06 -59.90 -34.07
CA LEU A 520 24.58 -60.55 -35.29
C LEU A 520 24.16 -59.47 -36.30
N SER A 521 24.89 -59.46 -37.35
CA SER A 521 24.68 -58.65 -38.54
C SER A 521 23.47 -59.17 -39.33
N LEU A 522 22.53 -58.30 -39.66
CA LEU A 522 21.59 -58.57 -40.74
C LEU A 522 21.33 -57.31 -41.58
N ARG A 523 21.50 -57.52 -42.85
CA ARG A 523 21.48 -56.60 -43.99
C ARG A 523 20.14 -55.86 -44.12
N LYS A 524 20.22 -54.64 -44.63
CA LYS A 524 19.11 -53.83 -45.17
C LYS A 524 18.43 -54.51 -46.35
N PRO A 525 17.18 -54.28 -46.64
CA PRO A 525 16.74 -53.93 -47.97
C PRO A 525 16.15 -52.53 -48.07
N LYS A 526 16.50 -51.90 -49.17
CA LYS A 526 15.90 -50.66 -49.71
C LYS A 526 14.47 -50.95 -50.15
N PHE A 527 13.53 -50.05 -49.87
CA PHE A 527 12.36 -49.86 -50.71
C PHE A 527 12.12 -48.41 -51.03
N ARG A 528 11.82 -48.22 -52.31
CA ARG A 528 11.61 -47.00 -53.06
C ARG A 528 10.26 -46.32 -52.68
N SER A 529 10.27 -45.06 -52.94
CA SER A 529 9.13 -44.18 -53.06
C SER A 529 7.95 -44.69 -53.84
N LEU A 530 6.74 -44.27 -53.48
CA LEU A 530 5.71 -43.86 -54.43
C LEU A 530 4.76 -42.82 -53.79
N ARG A 531 4.58 -41.77 -54.55
CA ARG A 531 3.59 -40.72 -54.37
C ARG A 531 2.18 -41.29 -54.53
N TYR A 532 1.23 -40.80 -53.75
CA TYR A 532 0.03 -40.12 -54.24
C TYR A 532 -0.47 -39.22 -53.13
#